data_1734ae6e6fd26b22a53950155d6db996
#
_entry.id   1734ae6e6fd26b22a53950155d6db996
#
_cell.length_a   1.000
_cell.length_b   1.000
_cell.length_c   1.000
_cell.angle_alpha   90.00
_cell.angle_beta   90.00
_cell.angle_gamma   90.00
#
_symmetry.space_group_name_H-M   'P 1'
#
loop_
_entity.id
_entity.type
_entity.pdbx_description
1 polymer ?
#
loop_
_entity_poly.entity_id
_entity_poly.type
_entity_poly.pdbx_seq_one_letter_code
_entity_poly.pdbx_strand_id
1 'polypeptide(L)'
;HTIQLSNLDPGTTYFYVTRWTDEDGNTGQSSELSFATAPRPVVEDVTVPQTGLSSATVQYATVGASKVKLYYGKSSGFGGLVELNTSTNRSVYNSVLPDLEDGAKYFYKINTVDADGNEYEGTTLSFATPPAPRITNLQFQPIENEPSSSQKISWETNVPATSELAYGVSSLSESSLNSQLTTRHEVVIRGLKDDSTYRLVARSRDGSGNLASSDEQTFKTALDTRPPRISDIVVDTIIRGSGAEARGQIVVSWRTDEPATSQVAYGEGTGGTLSSSTSEDMRLAYEHIVVISDLSTSRVYHVEPRSSDMGTNQSYGEQQVAIIGRPSDSVLGIIVKALQQVFGIE
;
A
#
# COMPACT_ATOMS: atom_id res chain seq x y z
N HIS A 1 75.54 -11.27 -16.54
CA HIS A 1 74.92 -10.51 -17.59
C HIS A 1 73.40 -10.71 -17.51
N THR A 2 72.60 -9.64 -17.65
CA THR A 2 71.13 -9.64 -17.68
C THR A 2 70.75 -9.04 -19.02
N ILE A 3 69.81 -9.72 -19.70
CA ILE A 3 69.21 -9.22 -20.94
C ILE A 3 67.75 -9.22 -20.75
N GLN A 4 67.13 -8.05 -20.94
CA GLN A 4 65.66 -7.89 -20.88
C GLN A 4 65.09 -8.03 -22.30
N LEU A 5 64.09 -8.93 -22.46
CA LEU A 5 63.33 -9.09 -23.67
C LEU A 5 61.99 -8.33 -23.51
N SER A 6 61.63 -7.54 -24.50
CA SER A 6 60.39 -6.72 -24.51
C SER A 6 59.58 -6.98 -25.78
N ASN A 7 58.32 -6.54 -25.78
CA ASN A 7 57.38 -6.68 -26.91
C ASN A 7 57.10 -8.14 -27.30
N LEU A 8 57.05 -9.04 -26.32
CA LEU A 8 56.68 -10.42 -26.53
C LEU A 8 55.17 -10.60 -26.59
N ASP A 9 54.67 -11.49 -27.44
CA ASP A 9 53.27 -11.82 -27.54
C ASP A 9 52.80 -12.65 -26.32
N PRO A 10 51.68 -12.36 -25.71
CA PRO A 10 51.15 -13.15 -24.60
C PRO A 10 50.80 -14.58 -25.00
N GLY A 11 51.00 -15.54 -24.08
CA GLY A 11 50.66 -16.95 -24.27
C GLY A 11 51.54 -17.65 -25.34
N THR A 12 52.70 -17.10 -25.61
CA THR A 12 53.61 -17.58 -26.69
C THR A 12 54.82 -18.21 -26.08
N THR A 13 55.24 -19.36 -26.64
CA THR A 13 56.50 -20.01 -26.28
C THR A 13 57.61 -19.46 -27.18
N TYR A 14 58.60 -18.88 -26.54
CA TYR A 14 59.83 -18.38 -27.20
C TYR A 14 61.02 -19.31 -26.96
N PHE A 15 61.78 -19.48 -28.00
CA PHE A 15 63.05 -20.26 -27.94
C PHE A 15 64.20 -19.27 -28.04
N TYR A 16 65.27 -19.48 -27.28
CA TYR A 16 66.41 -18.60 -27.29
C TYR A 16 67.74 -19.37 -27.07
N VAL A 17 68.78 -18.76 -27.57
CA VAL A 17 70.17 -19.16 -27.28
C VAL A 17 70.93 -17.92 -26.81
N THR A 18 71.82 -18.06 -25.85
CA THR A 18 72.70 -16.98 -25.42
C THR A 18 74.02 -17.17 -26.13
N ARG A 19 74.56 -16.07 -26.64
CA ARG A 19 75.94 -16.06 -27.22
C ARG A 19 76.78 -15.05 -26.47
N TRP A 20 78.03 -15.37 -26.26
CA TRP A 20 78.98 -14.49 -25.60
C TRP A 20 80.31 -14.50 -26.33
N THR A 21 81.06 -13.43 -26.22
CA THR A 21 82.38 -13.28 -26.78
C THR A 21 83.31 -12.84 -25.65
N ASP A 22 84.48 -13.44 -25.51
CA ASP A 22 85.48 -13.01 -24.54
C ASP A 22 86.37 -11.87 -25.12
N GLU A 23 87.36 -11.36 -24.32
CA GLU A 23 88.23 -10.26 -24.74
C GLU A 23 89.15 -10.64 -25.88
N ASP A 24 89.43 -11.91 -26.07
CA ASP A 24 90.24 -12.43 -27.13
C ASP A 24 89.50 -12.78 -28.45
N GLY A 25 88.17 -12.52 -28.44
CA GLY A 25 87.32 -12.74 -29.61
C GLY A 25 86.76 -14.17 -29.75
N ASN A 26 86.94 -15.04 -28.75
CA ASN A 26 86.37 -16.38 -28.77
C ASN A 26 84.92 -16.33 -28.44
N THR A 27 84.08 -17.02 -29.21
CA THR A 27 82.61 -17.05 -29.03
C THR A 27 82.15 -18.36 -28.43
N GLY A 28 81.23 -18.29 -27.47
CA GLY A 28 80.54 -19.44 -26.94
C GLY A 28 79.01 -19.26 -27.14
N GLN A 29 78.27 -20.37 -27.13
CA GLN A 29 76.82 -20.39 -27.27
C GLN A 29 76.25 -21.45 -26.32
N SER A 30 75.10 -21.14 -25.73
CA SER A 30 74.29 -22.09 -24.94
C SER A 30 73.61 -23.11 -25.86
N SER A 31 73.11 -24.18 -25.26
CA SER A 31 72.01 -24.94 -25.86
C SER A 31 70.77 -24.05 -26.02
N GLU A 32 69.87 -24.46 -26.90
CA GLU A 32 68.54 -23.81 -27.00
C GLU A 32 67.76 -24.02 -25.71
N LEU A 33 67.20 -22.96 -25.22
CA LEU A 33 66.29 -22.91 -24.05
C LEU A 33 64.96 -22.28 -24.47
N SER A 34 63.92 -22.48 -23.69
CA SER A 34 62.63 -21.90 -23.96
C SER A 34 61.98 -21.35 -22.69
N PHE A 35 61.13 -20.38 -22.87
CA PHE A 35 60.20 -19.91 -21.87
C PHE A 35 58.86 -19.57 -22.54
N ALA A 36 57.75 -19.57 -21.79
CA ALA A 36 56.43 -19.14 -22.25
C ALA A 36 56.03 -17.86 -21.54
N THR A 37 55.50 -16.90 -22.28
CA THR A 37 54.84 -15.73 -21.71
C THR A 37 53.50 -16.13 -21.12
N ALA A 38 53.02 -15.40 -20.08
CA ALA A 38 51.72 -15.59 -19.51
C ALA A 38 50.63 -15.30 -20.56
N PRO A 39 49.51 -16.03 -20.57
CA PRO A 39 48.38 -15.73 -21.43
C PRO A 39 47.74 -14.39 -21.02
N ARG A 40 47.01 -13.77 -21.97
CA ARG A 40 46.23 -12.58 -21.65
C ARG A 40 45.19 -12.87 -20.56
N PRO A 41 45.00 -11.95 -19.61
CA PRO A 41 43.92 -12.08 -18.64
C PRO A 41 42.55 -12.10 -19.33
N VAL A 42 41.65 -12.90 -18.82
CA VAL A 42 40.24 -13.00 -19.30
C VAL A 42 39.24 -12.67 -18.21
N VAL A 43 38.11 -12.15 -18.64
CA VAL A 43 36.92 -11.96 -17.81
C VAL A 43 35.84 -12.92 -18.30
N GLU A 44 35.26 -13.66 -17.38
CA GLU A 44 34.23 -14.67 -17.62
C GLU A 44 32.99 -14.42 -16.77
N ASP A 45 31.86 -15.04 -17.13
CA ASP A 45 30.64 -15.10 -16.33
C ASP A 45 30.12 -13.72 -15.87
N VAL A 46 30.17 -12.71 -16.75
CA VAL A 46 29.77 -11.35 -16.42
C VAL A 46 28.24 -11.27 -16.34
N THR A 47 27.74 -10.91 -15.17
CA THR A 47 26.30 -10.73 -14.91
C THR A 47 26.08 -9.49 -14.06
N VAL A 48 24.82 -9.00 -14.04
CA VAL A 48 24.34 -7.94 -13.13
C VAL A 48 23.19 -8.54 -12.30
N PRO A 49 23.49 -9.29 -11.24
CA PRO A 49 22.48 -10.03 -10.49
C PRO A 49 21.55 -9.15 -9.69
N GLN A 50 21.96 -7.92 -9.40
CA GLN A 50 21.16 -6.98 -8.60
C GLN A 50 21.30 -5.56 -9.13
N THR A 51 20.13 -4.90 -9.34
CA THR A 51 20.02 -3.48 -9.64
C THR A 51 19.02 -2.83 -8.69
N GLY A 52 19.47 -1.79 -7.99
CA GLY A 52 18.65 -0.92 -7.15
C GLY A 52 18.39 0.42 -7.84
N LEU A 53 17.73 1.35 -7.13
CA LEU A 53 17.46 2.69 -7.65
C LEU A 53 18.74 3.50 -7.87
N SER A 54 19.73 3.33 -7.00
CA SER A 54 20.97 4.14 -7.00
C SER A 54 22.24 3.31 -7.02
N SER A 55 22.15 2.00 -7.19
CA SER A 55 23.32 1.12 -7.26
C SER A 55 23.05 -0.13 -8.06
N ALA A 56 24.11 -0.77 -8.56
CA ALA A 56 24.06 -2.08 -9.20
C ALA A 56 25.27 -2.91 -8.78
N THR A 57 25.12 -4.24 -8.72
CA THR A 57 26.22 -5.15 -8.48
C THR A 57 26.57 -5.87 -9.79
N VAL A 58 27.81 -5.75 -10.22
CA VAL A 58 28.35 -6.50 -11.35
C VAL A 58 29.17 -7.68 -10.80
N GLN A 59 28.77 -8.89 -11.15
CA GLN A 59 29.49 -10.11 -10.81
C GLN A 59 30.26 -10.61 -12.03
N TYR A 60 31.50 -11.03 -11.83
CA TYR A 60 32.35 -11.54 -12.87
C TYR A 60 33.46 -12.46 -12.31
N ALA A 61 34.00 -13.36 -13.12
CA ALA A 61 35.20 -14.11 -12.80
C ALA A 61 36.38 -13.58 -13.61
N THR A 62 37.57 -13.66 -13.04
CA THR A 62 38.84 -13.33 -13.77
C THR A 62 39.83 -14.47 -13.69
N VAL A 63 40.66 -14.60 -14.72
CA VAL A 63 41.81 -15.52 -14.78
C VAL A 63 43.01 -14.73 -15.31
N GLY A 64 44.15 -14.78 -14.65
CA GLY A 64 45.39 -14.13 -15.06
C GLY A 64 45.45 -12.61 -14.75
N ALA A 65 44.40 -12.00 -14.23
CA ALA A 65 44.39 -10.57 -13.91
C ALA A 65 44.94 -10.32 -12.50
N SER A 66 45.79 -9.31 -12.36
CA SER A 66 46.28 -8.78 -11.07
C SER A 66 45.40 -7.63 -10.56
N LYS A 67 44.69 -6.93 -11.47
CA LYS A 67 43.74 -5.85 -11.18
C LYS A 67 42.64 -5.83 -12.24
N VAL A 68 41.49 -5.35 -11.84
CA VAL A 68 40.36 -5.03 -12.71
C VAL A 68 40.01 -3.53 -12.58
N LYS A 69 39.72 -2.93 -13.72
CA LYS A 69 39.14 -1.58 -13.83
C LYS A 69 37.76 -1.68 -14.46
N LEU A 70 36.73 -1.45 -13.69
CA LEU A 70 35.35 -1.46 -14.15
C LEU A 70 34.90 -0.02 -14.39
N TYR A 71 34.79 0.36 -15.65
CA TYR A 71 34.28 1.65 -16.11
C TYR A 71 32.78 1.58 -16.29
N TYR A 72 32.03 2.61 -15.86
CA TYR A 72 30.59 2.68 -16.06
C TYR A 72 30.10 4.11 -16.28
N GLY A 73 28.94 4.28 -16.92
CA GLY A 73 28.34 5.58 -17.17
C GLY A 73 27.13 5.50 -18.10
N LYS A 74 26.43 6.63 -18.26
CA LYS A 74 25.27 6.75 -19.15
C LYS A 74 25.62 6.81 -20.63
N SER A 75 26.87 6.98 -20.97
CA SER A 75 27.41 7.02 -22.34
C SER A 75 28.68 6.21 -22.45
N SER A 76 29.17 5.99 -23.68
CA SER A 76 30.43 5.30 -23.97
C SER A 76 31.68 6.02 -23.44
N GLY A 77 31.54 7.27 -22.95
CA GLY A 77 32.66 8.01 -22.34
C GLY A 77 32.91 7.60 -20.88
N PHE A 78 32.03 6.83 -20.29
CA PHE A 78 32.04 6.39 -18.91
C PHE A 78 32.41 7.51 -17.92
N GLY A 79 31.76 7.69 -16.84
CA GLY A 79 32.08 8.74 -15.86
C GLY A 79 32.52 8.18 -14.52
N GLY A 80 32.24 6.91 -14.29
CA GLY A 80 32.59 6.19 -13.08
C GLY A 80 33.66 5.14 -13.32
N LEU A 81 34.44 4.84 -12.28
CA LEU A 81 35.48 3.83 -12.25
C LEU A 81 35.47 3.13 -10.89
N VAL A 82 35.48 1.81 -10.92
CA VAL A 82 35.74 0.96 -9.75
C VAL A 82 37.00 0.13 -10.04
N GLU A 83 38.02 0.20 -9.19
CA GLU A 83 39.21 -0.60 -9.29
C GLU A 83 39.25 -1.66 -8.19
N LEU A 84 39.68 -2.86 -8.54
CA LEU A 84 39.82 -3.97 -7.60
C LEU A 84 41.09 -4.75 -7.90
N ASN A 85 41.93 -5.01 -6.90
CA ASN A 85 43.02 -5.95 -7.01
C ASN A 85 42.46 -7.37 -7.02
N THR A 86 42.93 -8.19 -7.92
CA THR A 86 42.46 -9.55 -8.16
C THR A 86 43.58 -10.60 -7.99
N SER A 87 43.17 -11.84 -7.80
CA SER A 87 44.08 -12.98 -7.85
C SER A 87 44.31 -13.40 -9.30
N THR A 88 45.55 -13.77 -9.65
CA THR A 88 45.83 -14.33 -10.98
C THR A 88 45.21 -15.72 -11.19
N ASN A 89 44.83 -16.40 -10.10
CA ASN A 89 44.01 -17.61 -10.18
C ASN A 89 42.57 -17.25 -10.49
N ARG A 90 41.82 -18.19 -11.11
CA ARG A 90 40.38 -17.97 -11.34
C ARG A 90 39.63 -17.66 -10.03
N SER A 91 39.03 -16.50 -9.96
CA SER A 91 38.31 -16.03 -8.79
C SER A 91 37.07 -15.21 -9.21
N VAL A 92 35.98 -15.30 -8.43
CA VAL A 92 34.73 -14.57 -8.66
C VAL A 92 34.70 -13.32 -7.79
N TYR A 93 34.31 -12.21 -8.38
CA TYR A 93 34.25 -10.91 -7.74
C TYR A 93 32.84 -10.27 -7.90
N ASN A 94 32.48 -9.43 -6.95
CA ASN A 94 31.30 -8.58 -6.97
C ASN A 94 31.75 -7.12 -6.82
N SER A 95 31.50 -6.31 -7.83
CA SER A 95 31.74 -4.87 -7.79
C SER A 95 30.44 -4.10 -7.71
N VAL A 96 30.32 -3.24 -6.70
CA VAL A 96 29.16 -2.37 -6.55
C VAL A 96 29.42 -1.07 -7.30
N LEU A 97 28.50 -0.68 -8.17
CA LEU A 97 28.47 0.59 -8.87
C LEU A 97 27.55 1.54 -8.08
N PRO A 98 28.09 2.57 -7.41
CA PRO A 98 27.29 3.51 -6.63
C PRO A 98 26.81 4.69 -7.47
N ASP A 99 25.99 5.54 -6.82
CA ASP A 99 25.56 6.86 -7.32
C ASP A 99 24.89 6.82 -8.69
N LEU A 100 24.12 5.76 -8.93
CA LEU A 100 23.33 5.63 -10.15
C LEU A 100 22.03 6.42 -10.02
N GLU A 101 21.49 6.86 -11.16
CA GLU A 101 20.14 7.44 -11.24
C GLU A 101 19.12 6.34 -11.52
N ASP A 102 17.92 6.47 -10.98
CA ASP A 102 16.81 5.56 -11.21
C ASP A 102 16.28 5.67 -12.65
N GLY A 103 15.77 4.56 -13.18
CA GLY A 103 15.17 4.50 -14.53
C GLY A 103 16.15 4.81 -15.68
N ALA A 104 17.45 4.70 -15.43
CA ALA A 104 18.49 5.06 -16.38
C ALA A 104 19.19 3.84 -16.96
N LYS A 105 19.59 3.93 -18.24
CA LYS A 105 20.45 2.94 -18.88
C LYS A 105 21.91 3.29 -18.65
N TYR A 106 22.69 2.31 -18.20
CA TYR A 106 24.13 2.39 -18.00
C TYR A 106 24.88 1.45 -18.93
N PHE A 107 26.01 1.92 -19.42
CA PHE A 107 27.01 1.11 -20.10
C PHE A 107 28.15 0.85 -19.13
N TYR A 108 28.76 -0.32 -19.22
CA TYR A 108 29.94 -0.67 -18.43
C TYR A 108 30.90 -1.55 -19.23
N LYS A 109 32.18 -1.52 -18.84
CA LYS A 109 33.24 -2.28 -19.44
C LYS A 109 34.22 -2.70 -18.35
N ILE A 110 34.71 -3.94 -18.41
CA ILE A 110 35.65 -4.50 -17.46
C ILE A 110 36.98 -4.67 -18.18
N ASN A 111 37.94 -3.79 -17.87
CA ASN A 111 39.31 -3.94 -18.32
C ASN A 111 40.12 -4.76 -17.30
N THR A 112 41.00 -5.64 -17.77
CA THR A 112 41.91 -6.40 -16.92
C THR A 112 43.33 -5.86 -17.03
N VAL A 113 44.10 -5.95 -15.94
CA VAL A 113 45.48 -5.59 -15.89
C VAL A 113 46.26 -6.84 -15.48
N ASP A 114 47.31 -7.21 -16.22
CA ASP A 114 48.18 -8.33 -15.89
C ASP A 114 49.18 -7.98 -14.77
N ALA A 115 50.04 -8.91 -14.43
CA ALA A 115 51.08 -8.71 -13.40
C ALA A 115 52.16 -7.71 -13.79
N ASP A 116 52.36 -7.49 -15.08
CA ASP A 116 53.34 -6.56 -15.65
C ASP A 116 52.77 -5.14 -15.82
N GLY A 117 51.47 -4.95 -15.55
CA GLY A 117 50.79 -3.67 -15.65
C GLY A 117 50.16 -3.35 -17.01
N ASN A 118 50.13 -4.30 -17.95
CA ASN A 118 49.50 -4.11 -19.24
C ASN A 118 47.98 -4.19 -19.10
N GLU A 119 47.24 -3.22 -19.67
CA GLU A 119 45.79 -3.15 -19.62
C GLU A 119 45.17 -3.74 -20.91
N TYR A 120 44.18 -4.60 -20.74
CA TYR A 120 43.42 -5.24 -21.82
C TYR A 120 41.97 -4.82 -21.76
N GLU A 121 41.48 -4.26 -22.86
CA GLU A 121 40.10 -3.78 -22.94
C GLU A 121 39.08 -4.91 -23.00
N GLY A 122 38.02 -4.80 -22.18
CA GLY A 122 36.86 -5.66 -22.25
C GLY A 122 35.79 -5.13 -23.20
N THR A 123 34.77 -5.95 -23.44
CA THR A 123 33.59 -5.56 -24.23
C THR A 123 32.69 -4.63 -23.44
N THR A 124 32.02 -3.69 -24.13
CA THR A 124 31.02 -2.83 -23.51
C THR A 124 29.70 -3.56 -23.41
N LEU A 125 29.16 -3.62 -22.20
CA LEU A 125 27.85 -4.20 -21.85
C LEU A 125 26.92 -3.12 -21.31
N SER A 126 25.66 -3.44 -21.05
CA SER A 126 24.71 -2.48 -20.48
C SER A 126 23.72 -3.15 -19.54
N PHE A 127 23.21 -2.35 -18.61
CA PHE A 127 22.08 -2.68 -17.75
C PHE A 127 21.20 -1.43 -17.58
N ALA A 128 20.05 -1.57 -16.93
CA ALA A 128 19.18 -0.44 -16.56
C ALA A 128 18.83 -0.53 -15.07
N THR A 129 18.80 0.62 -14.41
CA THR A 129 18.24 0.73 -13.07
C THR A 129 16.71 0.77 -13.15
N PRO A 130 15.98 0.21 -12.16
CA PRO A 130 14.53 0.37 -12.09
C PRO A 130 14.16 1.85 -11.86
N PRO A 131 13.03 2.35 -12.40
CA PRO A 131 12.55 3.68 -12.10
C PRO A 131 11.97 3.74 -10.68
N ALA A 132 12.25 4.80 -9.95
CA ALA A 132 11.60 5.08 -8.68
C ALA A 132 10.11 5.39 -8.92
N PRO A 133 9.20 4.99 -8.01
CA PRO A 133 7.80 5.37 -8.10
C PRO A 133 7.65 6.88 -7.97
N ARG A 134 6.75 7.48 -8.77
CA ARG A 134 6.41 8.91 -8.75
C ARG A 134 4.91 9.06 -8.87
N ILE A 135 4.34 9.92 -8.04
CA ILE A 135 2.91 10.25 -8.06
C ILE A 135 2.68 11.46 -8.95
N THR A 136 1.68 11.39 -9.81
CA THR A 136 1.23 12.46 -10.71
C THR A 136 -0.30 12.51 -10.74
N ASN A 137 -0.86 13.60 -11.28
CA ASN A 137 -2.30 13.76 -11.53
C ASN A 137 -3.20 13.54 -10.31
N LEU A 138 -2.79 14.03 -9.12
CA LEU A 138 -3.62 13.95 -7.92
C LEU A 138 -4.85 14.86 -8.08
N GLN A 139 -6.04 14.26 -7.99
CA GLN A 139 -7.32 14.92 -8.21
C GLN A 139 -8.30 14.60 -7.10
N PHE A 140 -9.24 15.54 -6.88
CA PHE A 140 -10.32 15.46 -5.89
C PHE A 140 -11.65 15.68 -6.59
N GLN A 141 -12.58 14.77 -6.44
CA GLN A 141 -13.91 14.87 -7.05
C GLN A 141 -14.99 14.47 -6.06
N PRO A 142 -16.04 15.26 -5.88
CA PRO A 142 -17.25 14.80 -5.19
C PRO A 142 -17.84 13.63 -5.99
N ILE A 143 -18.43 12.66 -5.30
CA ILE A 143 -19.10 11.54 -5.96
C ILE A 143 -20.53 11.96 -6.26
N GLU A 144 -20.95 11.84 -7.50
CA GLU A 144 -22.33 12.14 -7.91
C GLU A 144 -23.34 11.25 -7.18
N ASN A 145 -24.44 11.82 -6.73
CA ASN A 145 -25.53 11.16 -6.00
C ASN A 145 -25.15 10.58 -4.63
N GLU A 146 -23.95 10.89 -4.14
CA GLU A 146 -23.52 10.56 -2.79
C GLU A 146 -23.59 11.81 -1.89
N PRO A 147 -23.59 11.66 -0.57
CA PRO A 147 -23.51 12.80 0.35
C PRO A 147 -22.31 13.69 0.06
N SER A 148 -22.43 14.99 0.29
CA SER A 148 -21.30 15.93 0.15
C SER A 148 -20.10 15.58 1.03
N SER A 149 -20.32 14.81 2.09
CA SER A 149 -19.29 14.21 2.94
C SER A 149 -18.49 13.08 2.29
N SER A 150 -18.77 12.73 1.04
CA SER A 150 -18.06 11.70 0.30
C SER A 150 -17.18 12.29 -0.80
N GLN A 151 -15.94 11.85 -0.88
CA GLN A 151 -14.94 12.36 -1.83
C GLN A 151 -14.18 11.22 -2.50
N LYS A 152 -14.04 11.30 -3.81
CA LYS A 152 -13.15 10.45 -4.59
C LYS A 152 -11.82 11.14 -4.80
N ILE A 153 -10.73 10.48 -4.44
CA ILE A 153 -9.37 10.92 -4.65
C ILE A 153 -8.72 9.95 -5.64
N SER A 154 -8.10 10.48 -6.69
CA SER A 154 -7.41 9.68 -7.69
C SER A 154 -6.04 10.25 -8.02
N TRP A 155 -5.10 9.37 -8.37
CA TRP A 155 -3.76 9.72 -8.83
C TRP A 155 -3.19 8.63 -9.73
N GLU A 156 -2.06 8.93 -10.37
CA GLU A 156 -1.35 7.98 -11.22
C GLU A 156 0.08 7.78 -10.72
N THR A 157 0.64 6.60 -10.98
CA THR A 157 2.06 6.32 -10.77
C THR A 157 2.70 5.81 -12.06
N ASN A 158 4.00 6.08 -12.24
CA ASN A 158 4.79 5.64 -13.40
C ASN A 158 5.11 4.13 -13.37
N VAL A 159 4.98 3.48 -12.21
CA VAL A 159 5.18 2.03 -12.01
C VAL A 159 4.03 1.48 -11.17
N PRO A 160 3.71 0.18 -11.28
CA PRO A 160 2.70 -0.45 -10.41
C PRO A 160 3.07 -0.30 -8.93
N ALA A 161 2.15 0.26 -8.15
CA ALA A 161 2.35 0.57 -6.73
C ALA A 161 1.05 0.43 -5.93
N THR A 162 1.14 0.42 -4.59
CA THR A 162 -0.01 0.40 -3.68
C THR A 162 -0.73 1.75 -3.69
N SER A 163 -1.99 1.76 -3.22
CA SER A 163 -2.77 2.98 -2.99
C SER A 163 -2.89 3.23 -1.49
N GLU A 164 -2.20 4.21 -0.96
CA GLU A 164 -2.30 4.66 0.43
C GLU A 164 -2.66 6.13 0.46
N LEU A 165 -3.59 6.49 1.32
CA LEU A 165 -4.02 7.87 1.55
C LEU A 165 -3.99 8.15 3.04
N ALA A 166 -3.29 9.21 3.45
CA ALA A 166 -3.33 9.74 4.80
C ALA A 166 -4.03 11.11 4.75
N TYR A 167 -5.04 11.33 5.62
CA TYR A 167 -5.84 12.56 5.58
C TYR A 167 -6.36 12.97 6.98
N GLY A 168 -6.92 14.17 7.09
CA GLY A 168 -7.54 14.69 8.30
C GLY A 168 -7.65 16.20 8.30
N VAL A 169 -8.37 16.76 9.27
CA VAL A 169 -8.61 18.23 9.38
C VAL A 169 -7.40 18.95 10.00
N SER A 170 -6.96 18.51 11.17
CA SER A 170 -5.84 19.15 11.90
C SER A 170 -4.53 18.41 11.72
N SER A 171 -4.58 17.11 11.50
CA SER A 171 -3.44 16.21 11.31
C SER A 171 -3.86 15.07 10.39
N LEU A 172 -2.88 14.38 9.79
CA LEU A 172 -3.12 13.20 8.96
C LEU A 172 -3.35 11.97 9.86
N SER A 173 -4.46 11.97 10.60
CA SER A 173 -4.79 10.95 11.61
C SER A 173 -5.53 9.75 11.06
N GLU A 174 -6.12 9.87 9.89
CA GLU A 174 -6.87 8.81 9.22
C GLU A 174 -6.10 8.29 8.02
N SER A 175 -6.27 7.01 7.71
CA SER A 175 -5.60 6.39 6.57
C SER A 175 -6.47 5.33 5.90
N SER A 176 -6.26 5.18 4.59
CA SER A 176 -6.81 4.10 3.78
C SER A 176 -5.68 3.44 3.00
N LEU A 177 -5.63 2.12 2.97
CA LEU A 177 -4.59 1.36 2.26
C LEU A 177 -5.22 0.27 1.41
N ASN A 178 -4.86 0.26 0.12
CA ASN A 178 -5.06 -0.88 -0.78
C ASN A 178 -3.69 -1.37 -1.27
N SER A 179 -3.35 -2.61 -0.94
CA SER A 179 -2.05 -3.22 -1.26
C SER A 179 -1.95 -3.76 -2.69
N GLN A 180 -3.02 -3.71 -3.49
CA GLN A 180 -2.98 -4.11 -4.90
C GLN A 180 -2.08 -3.14 -5.68
N LEU A 181 -1.14 -3.71 -6.45
CA LEU A 181 -0.25 -2.92 -7.29
C LEU A 181 -0.96 -2.51 -8.58
N THR A 182 -1.07 -1.21 -8.80
CA THR A 182 -1.66 -0.59 -10.00
C THR A 182 -0.92 0.69 -10.36
N THR A 183 -1.15 1.22 -11.56
CA THR A 183 -0.66 2.53 -11.99
C THR A 183 -1.74 3.62 -11.95
N ARG A 184 -3.01 3.23 -11.75
CA ARG A 184 -4.11 4.15 -11.53
C ARG A 184 -4.73 3.86 -10.19
N HIS A 185 -4.79 4.88 -9.37
CA HIS A 185 -5.21 4.78 -7.98
C HIS A 185 -6.50 5.55 -7.79
N GLU A 186 -7.42 4.95 -7.06
CA GLU A 186 -8.68 5.58 -6.67
C GLU A 186 -9.00 5.16 -5.24
N VAL A 187 -9.30 6.15 -4.38
CA VAL A 187 -9.74 5.97 -3.01
C VAL A 187 -10.98 6.81 -2.78
N VAL A 188 -12.00 6.19 -2.24
CA VAL A 188 -13.25 6.85 -1.84
C VAL A 188 -13.24 7.02 -0.34
N ILE A 189 -13.39 8.26 0.12
CA ILE A 189 -13.52 8.60 1.54
C ILE A 189 -14.97 9.00 1.79
N ARG A 190 -15.56 8.47 2.84
CA ARG A 190 -16.94 8.76 3.28
C ARG A 190 -16.96 9.27 4.72
N GLY A 191 -18.06 9.92 5.11
CA GLY A 191 -18.25 10.42 6.47
C GLY A 191 -17.35 11.59 6.83
N LEU A 192 -16.93 12.38 5.85
CA LEU A 192 -16.18 13.61 6.08
C LEU A 192 -17.08 14.68 6.71
N LYS A 193 -16.50 15.51 7.57
CA LYS A 193 -17.19 16.67 8.13
C LYS A 193 -17.43 17.72 7.04
N ASP A 194 -18.61 18.30 7.00
CA ASP A 194 -19.01 19.33 6.05
C ASP A 194 -18.24 20.63 6.25
N ASP A 195 -18.27 21.48 5.23
CA ASP A 195 -17.67 22.83 5.21
C ASP A 195 -16.29 22.88 5.87
N SER A 196 -15.55 21.79 5.76
CA SER A 196 -14.28 21.58 6.45
C SER A 196 -13.14 21.43 5.45
N THR A 197 -12.00 22.03 5.80
CA THR A 197 -10.77 21.87 4.99
C THR A 197 -9.99 20.66 5.51
N TYR A 198 -9.81 19.70 4.64
CA TYR A 198 -8.99 18.51 4.86
C TYR A 198 -7.63 18.67 4.24
N ARG A 199 -6.63 18.17 4.94
CA ARG A 199 -5.26 17.96 4.44
C ARG A 199 -5.11 16.51 4.06
N LEU A 200 -4.32 16.23 3.03
CA LEU A 200 -4.04 14.85 2.65
C LEU A 200 -2.68 14.70 1.98
N VAL A 201 -2.14 13.47 2.05
CA VAL A 201 -0.97 13.00 1.33
C VAL A 201 -1.30 11.66 0.72
N ALA A 202 -1.14 11.54 -0.60
CA ALA A 202 -1.17 10.27 -1.29
C ALA A 202 0.21 9.62 -1.21
N ARG A 203 0.24 8.30 -0.98
CA ARG A 203 1.46 7.50 -0.93
C ARG A 203 1.29 6.25 -1.77
N SER A 204 2.37 5.84 -2.40
CA SER A 204 2.38 4.64 -3.24
C SER A 204 3.71 3.92 -3.09
N ARG A 205 3.67 2.63 -2.81
CA ARG A 205 4.85 1.79 -2.63
C ARG A 205 4.90 0.75 -3.75
N ASP A 206 6.01 0.70 -4.47
CA ASP A 206 6.19 -0.30 -5.54
C ASP A 206 6.43 -1.72 -5.00
N GLY A 207 6.50 -2.70 -5.90
CA GLY A 207 6.75 -4.10 -5.53
C GLY A 207 8.12 -4.38 -4.90
N SER A 208 9.06 -3.45 -4.99
CA SER A 208 10.38 -3.52 -4.37
C SER A 208 10.43 -2.80 -3.00
N GLY A 209 9.34 -2.16 -2.59
CA GLY A 209 9.23 -1.45 -1.33
C GLY A 209 9.62 0.04 -1.39
N ASN A 210 9.94 0.59 -2.58
CA ASN A 210 10.25 2.00 -2.73
C ASN A 210 9.00 2.85 -2.60
N LEU A 211 9.06 3.93 -1.82
CA LEU A 211 7.94 4.80 -1.50
C LEU A 211 7.97 6.08 -2.34
N ALA A 212 6.82 6.40 -2.95
CA ALA A 212 6.50 7.74 -3.43
C ALA A 212 5.48 8.40 -2.51
N SER A 213 5.61 9.70 -2.30
CA SER A 213 4.63 10.52 -1.59
C SER A 213 4.34 11.77 -2.42
N SER A 214 3.08 12.17 -2.46
CA SER A 214 2.73 13.50 -2.99
C SER A 214 3.17 14.59 -2.01
N ASP A 215 3.23 15.83 -2.48
CA ASP A 215 3.14 16.96 -1.60
C ASP A 215 1.81 16.94 -0.86
N GLU A 216 1.78 17.55 0.32
CA GLU A 216 0.55 17.73 1.06
C GLU A 216 -0.40 18.65 0.28
N GLN A 217 -1.61 18.18 0.04
CA GLN A 217 -2.67 18.90 -0.62
C GLN A 217 -3.81 19.20 0.34
N THR A 218 -4.64 20.16 -0.01
CA THR A 218 -5.86 20.46 0.74
C THR A 218 -7.07 20.48 -0.19
N PHE A 219 -8.20 20.02 0.33
CA PHE A 219 -9.49 20.19 -0.30
C PHE A 219 -10.51 20.63 0.74
N LYS A 220 -11.56 21.32 0.29
CA LYS A 220 -12.67 21.72 1.15
C LYS A 220 -13.90 20.89 0.79
N THR A 221 -14.52 20.29 1.79
CA THR A 221 -15.83 19.64 1.63
C THR A 221 -16.91 20.71 1.44
N ALA A 222 -17.91 20.43 0.63
CA ALA A 222 -19.07 21.31 0.50
C ALA A 222 -19.86 21.33 1.80
N LEU A 223 -20.66 22.37 1.99
CA LEU A 223 -21.70 22.36 3.02
C LEU A 223 -22.73 21.30 2.62
N ASP A 224 -22.96 20.32 3.47
CA ASP A 224 -24.03 19.36 3.25
C ASP A 224 -25.39 19.97 3.62
N THR A 225 -26.26 19.98 2.64
CA THR A 225 -27.66 20.43 2.82
C THR A 225 -28.66 19.30 2.56
N ARG A 226 -28.16 18.10 2.30
CA ARG A 226 -28.96 16.93 2.00
C ARG A 226 -29.19 16.11 3.27
N PRO A 227 -30.45 15.89 3.69
CA PRO A 227 -30.73 15.00 4.81
C PRO A 227 -30.31 13.54 4.53
N PRO A 228 -29.94 12.77 5.56
CA PRO A 228 -29.64 11.36 5.41
C PRO A 228 -30.84 10.59 4.86
N ARG A 229 -30.60 9.64 3.96
CA ARG A 229 -31.67 8.83 3.39
C ARG A 229 -31.92 7.60 4.25
N ILE A 230 -33.10 7.54 4.87
CA ILE A 230 -33.55 6.40 5.69
C ILE A 230 -34.05 5.27 4.78
N SER A 231 -33.61 4.03 5.05
CA SER A 231 -34.02 2.80 4.35
C SER A 231 -34.09 1.61 5.32
N ASP A 232 -34.61 0.46 4.83
CA ASP A 232 -34.62 -0.83 5.52
C ASP A 232 -35.25 -0.76 6.94
N ILE A 233 -36.37 -0.05 7.07
CA ILE A 233 -37.08 0.10 8.36
C ILE A 233 -37.71 -1.24 8.75
N VAL A 234 -37.31 -1.75 9.92
CA VAL A 234 -37.90 -2.95 10.54
C VAL A 234 -38.44 -2.60 11.91
N VAL A 235 -39.66 -3.08 12.20
CA VAL A 235 -40.34 -2.85 13.47
C VAL A 235 -40.74 -4.18 14.06
N ASP A 236 -40.22 -4.49 15.24
CA ASP A 236 -40.55 -5.68 16.01
C ASP A 236 -41.21 -5.30 17.34
N THR A 237 -42.09 -6.16 17.83
CA THR A 237 -42.78 -5.96 19.12
C THR A 237 -42.53 -7.12 20.08
N ILE A 238 -42.26 -6.80 21.33
CA ILE A 238 -41.98 -7.76 22.38
C ILE A 238 -42.88 -7.46 23.58
N ILE A 239 -43.43 -8.48 24.25
CA ILE A 239 -44.12 -8.36 25.52
C ILE A 239 -43.26 -8.90 26.64
N ARG A 240 -43.04 -8.09 27.67
CA ARG A 240 -42.32 -8.50 28.88
C ARG A 240 -43.27 -8.58 30.06
N GLY A 241 -43.15 -9.61 30.86
CA GLY A 241 -44.03 -9.90 31.96
C GLY A 241 -45.30 -10.62 31.51
N SER A 242 -46.28 -10.79 32.44
CA SER A 242 -47.53 -11.50 32.22
C SER A 242 -48.64 -10.82 32.96
N GLY A 243 -49.90 -11.07 32.57
CA GLY A 243 -51.11 -10.50 33.20
C GLY A 243 -51.13 -8.97 33.18
N ALA A 244 -51.56 -8.35 34.25
CA ALA A 244 -51.71 -6.89 34.37
C ALA A 244 -50.38 -6.12 34.42
N GLU A 245 -49.30 -6.80 34.82
CA GLU A 245 -47.94 -6.22 34.91
C GLU A 245 -47.19 -6.27 33.57
N ALA A 246 -47.79 -6.87 32.56
CA ALA A 246 -47.13 -6.98 31.25
C ALA A 246 -46.95 -5.60 30.61
N ARG A 247 -45.78 -5.37 30.05
CA ARG A 247 -45.43 -4.17 29.30
C ARG A 247 -44.96 -4.53 27.91
N GLY A 248 -45.33 -3.69 26.97
CA GLY A 248 -44.85 -3.80 25.58
C GLY A 248 -43.53 -3.09 25.37
N GLN A 249 -42.79 -3.60 24.44
CA GLN A 249 -41.63 -2.93 23.88
C GLN A 249 -41.74 -2.94 22.34
N ILE A 250 -41.30 -1.87 21.72
CA ILE A 250 -41.13 -1.79 20.26
C ILE A 250 -39.64 -1.60 19.98
N VAL A 251 -39.09 -2.43 19.10
CA VAL A 251 -37.73 -2.31 18.60
C VAL A 251 -37.83 -1.81 17.15
N VAL A 252 -37.24 -0.65 16.89
CA VAL A 252 -37.19 -0.07 15.55
C VAL A 252 -35.75 -0.06 15.09
N SER A 253 -35.47 -0.62 13.93
CA SER A 253 -34.15 -0.56 13.29
C SER A 253 -34.27 -0.03 11.86
N TRP A 254 -33.24 0.68 11.39
CA TRP A 254 -33.17 1.23 10.04
C TRP A 254 -31.74 1.49 9.64
N ARG A 255 -31.53 1.87 8.38
CA ARG A 255 -30.24 2.27 7.82
C ARG A 255 -30.30 3.69 7.26
N THR A 256 -29.16 4.35 7.29
CA THR A 256 -28.94 5.61 6.58
C THR A 256 -27.80 5.49 5.58
N ASP A 257 -27.82 6.28 4.52
CA ASP A 257 -26.78 6.31 3.49
C ASP A 257 -25.55 7.12 3.91
N GLU A 258 -25.62 7.80 5.05
CA GLU A 258 -24.53 8.55 5.69
C GLU A 258 -24.61 8.44 7.21
N PRO A 259 -23.52 8.77 7.95
CA PRO A 259 -23.52 8.74 9.39
C PRO A 259 -24.54 9.73 9.99
N ALA A 260 -25.48 9.22 10.77
CA ALA A 260 -26.56 10.01 11.33
C ALA A 260 -26.93 9.59 12.76
N THR A 261 -27.69 10.44 13.46
CA THR A 261 -28.21 10.19 14.79
C THR A 261 -29.41 9.22 14.78
N SER A 262 -29.84 8.74 15.95
CA SER A 262 -30.96 7.82 16.08
C SER A 262 -32.02 8.35 17.02
N GLN A 263 -33.24 8.51 16.52
CA GLN A 263 -34.45 8.87 17.31
C GLN A 263 -35.68 8.19 16.72
N VAL A 264 -36.68 7.88 17.55
CA VAL A 264 -37.98 7.42 17.09
C VAL A 264 -39.06 8.28 17.71
N ALA A 265 -39.92 8.86 16.86
CA ALA A 265 -41.16 9.44 17.29
C ALA A 265 -42.26 8.37 17.27
N TYR A 266 -43.16 8.39 18.22
CA TYR A 266 -44.22 7.40 18.35
C TYR A 266 -45.49 7.95 18.96
N GLY A 267 -46.59 7.26 18.74
CA GLY A 267 -47.88 7.60 19.34
C GLY A 267 -48.82 6.40 19.40
N GLU A 268 -49.70 6.36 20.40
CA GLU A 268 -50.74 5.35 20.54
C GLU A 268 -51.99 5.70 19.72
N GLY A 269 -52.62 4.71 19.09
CA GLY A 269 -53.86 4.84 18.35
C GLY A 269 -53.71 4.50 16.87
N THR A 270 -54.82 4.60 16.12
CA THR A 270 -54.86 4.29 14.69
C THR A 270 -54.80 5.54 13.81
N GLY A 271 -54.72 6.72 14.38
CA GLY A 271 -54.78 8.01 13.68
C GLY A 271 -53.44 8.55 13.20
N GLY A 272 -52.31 7.82 13.42
CA GLY A 272 -50.98 8.22 12.96
C GLY A 272 -50.36 9.44 13.65
N THR A 273 -50.95 9.93 14.76
CA THR A 273 -50.40 11.05 15.52
C THR A 273 -49.21 10.61 16.37
N LEU A 274 -48.06 11.26 16.21
CA LEU A 274 -46.85 11.02 16.98
C LEU A 274 -46.78 12.03 18.14
N SER A 275 -47.17 11.61 19.34
CA SER A 275 -47.27 12.47 20.53
C SER A 275 -46.03 12.43 21.43
N SER A 276 -45.13 11.52 21.18
CA SER A 276 -43.91 11.26 21.99
C SER A 276 -42.70 10.98 21.11
N SER A 277 -41.54 11.14 21.68
CA SER A 277 -40.30 10.71 21.05
C SER A 277 -39.30 10.14 22.08
N THR A 278 -38.41 9.27 21.64
CA THR A 278 -37.28 8.83 22.45
C THR A 278 -36.27 9.95 22.60
N SER A 279 -35.35 9.82 23.55
CA SER A 279 -34.13 10.63 23.53
C SER A 279 -33.35 10.37 22.25
N GLU A 280 -32.76 11.41 21.66
CA GLU A 280 -31.88 11.28 20.49
C GLU A 280 -30.52 10.72 20.92
N ASP A 281 -30.06 9.65 20.27
CA ASP A 281 -28.67 9.18 20.39
C ASP A 281 -27.83 9.94 19.37
N MET A 282 -26.94 10.81 19.88
CA MET A 282 -26.07 11.67 19.07
C MET A 282 -24.89 10.96 18.44
N ARG A 283 -24.72 9.67 18.67
CA ARG A 283 -23.67 8.87 18.00
C ARG A 283 -24.04 8.68 16.54
N LEU A 284 -23.17 9.12 15.67
CA LEU A 284 -23.34 8.98 14.23
C LEU A 284 -23.04 7.54 13.79
N ALA A 285 -24.01 6.90 13.14
CA ALA A 285 -23.91 5.54 12.64
C ALA A 285 -24.65 5.39 11.29
N TYR A 286 -24.39 4.30 10.58
CA TYR A 286 -25.13 3.89 9.38
C TYR A 286 -26.28 2.93 9.69
N GLU A 287 -26.17 2.20 10.80
CA GLU A 287 -27.15 1.25 11.27
C GLU A 287 -27.70 1.72 12.62
N HIS A 288 -29.01 1.75 12.74
CA HIS A 288 -29.73 2.34 13.88
C HIS A 288 -30.62 1.30 14.52
N ILE A 289 -30.66 1.31 15.83
CA ILE A 289 -31.60 0.52 16.63
C ILE A 289 -32.05 1.32 17.83
N VAL A 290 -33.38 1.45 18.01
CA VAL A 290 -33.98 2.15 19.13
C VAL A 290 -35.04 1.25 19.75
N VAL A 291 -35.07 1.20 21.09
CA VAL A 291 -36.04 0.43 21.85
C VAL A 291 -36.94 1.38 22.62
N ILE A 292 -38.24 1.28 22.40
CA ILE A 292 -39.27 1.99 23.16
C ILE A 292 -39.84 1.02 24.19
N SER A 293 -39.71 1.33 25.46
CA SER A 293 -40.11 0.45 26.57
C SER A 293 -41.37 0.98 27.31
N ASP A 294 -41.89 0.15 28.21
CA ASP A 294 -43.00 0.45 29.14
C ASP A 294 -44.32 0.82 28.46
N LEU A 295 -44.54 0.33 27.27
CA LEU A 295 -45.74 0.57 26.49
C LEU A 295 -46.95 -0.29 26.99
N SER A 296 -48.13 0.21 26.79
CA SER A 296 -49.37 -0.55 27.09
C SER A 296 -49.52 -1.73 26.11
N THR A 297 -49.93 -2.88 26.63
CA THR A 297 -50.28 -4.06 25.84
C THR A 297 -51.67 -3.96 25.25
N SER A 298 -51.99 -4.77 24.23
CA SER A 298 -53.25 -4.76 23.48
C SER A 298 -53.55 -3.37 22.83
N ARG A 299 -52.53 -2.73 22.32
CA ARG A 299 -52.58 -1.41 21.72
C ARG A 299 -51.88 -1.39 20.37
N VAL A 300 -52.28 -0.42 19.57
CA VAL A 300 -51.64 -0.10 18.29
C VAL A 300 -50.82 1.17 18.48
N TYR A 301 -49.63 1.17 17.96
CA TYR A 301 -48.72 2.33 17.96
C TYR A 301 -48.31 2.66 16.52
N HIS A 302 -48.08 3.92 16.27
CA HIS A 302 -47.35 4.40 15.09
C HIS A 302 -45.94 4.80 15.51
N VAL A 303 -44.95 4.44 14.72
CA VAL A 303 -43.54 4.78 14.94
C VAL A 303 -42.95 5.37 13.68
N GLU A 304 -42.09 6.36 13.85
CA GLU A 304 -41.39 7.04 12.76
C GLU A 304 -39.91 7.19 13.17
N PRO A 305 -38.99 6.50 12.51
CA PRO A 305 -37.56 6.72 12.73
C PRO A 305 -37.15 8.10 12.20
N ARG A 306 -36.25 8.75 12.93
CA ARG A 306 -35.68 10.05 12.63
C ARG A 306 -34.17 9.99 12.74
N SER A 307 -33.51 10.66 11.82
CA SER A 307 -32.06 10.76 11.80
C SER A 307 -31.61 12.14 11.36
N SER A 308 -30.59 12.68 12.02
CA SER A 308 -29.93 13.92 11.64
C SER A 308 -28.46 13.64 11.35
N ASP A 309 -27.93 14.19 10.26
CA ASP A 309 -26.53 14.11 9.93
C ASP A 309 -25.65 15.03 10.79
N MET A 310 -24.36 15.08 10.48
CA MET A 310 -23.43 16.00 11.14
C MET A 310 -23.69 17.47 10.82
N GLY A 311 -24.29 17.77 9.66
CA GLY A 311 -24.75 19.10 9.21
C GLY A 311 -26.05 19.55 9.85
N THR A 312 -26.70 18.71 10.68
CA THR A 312 -28.02 18.92 11.29
C THR A 312 -29.20 18.86 10.30
N ASN A 313 -28.99 18.33 9.10
CA ASN A 313 -30.09 18.07 8.18
C ASN A 313 -30.87 16.85 8.66
N GLN A 314 -32.17 17.02 8.88
CA GLN A 314 -33.01 15.98 9.48
C GLN A 314 -33.85 15.26 8.44
N SER A 315 -33.93 13.93 8.55
CA SER A 315 -34.84 13.08 7.79
C SER A 315 -35.81 12.32 8.67
N TYR A 316 -36.93 11.97 8.05
CA TYR A 316 -38.04 11.24 8.64
C TYR A 316 -38.28 9.98 7.81
N GLY A 317 -38.28 8.83 8.45
CA GLY A 317 -38.65 7.57 7.80
C GLY A 317 -40.14 7.44 7.59
N GLU A 318 -40.54 6.48 6.78
CA GLU A 318 -41.93 6.13 6.60
C GLU A 318 -42.53 5.64 7.93
N GLN A 319 -43.69 6.16 8.29
CA GLN A 319 -44.40 5.70 9.49
C GLN A 319 -44.79 4.24 9.38
N GLN A 320 -44.46 3.47 10.40
CA GLN A 320 -44.82 2.07 10.54
C GLN A 320 -45.81 1.84 11.65
N VAL A 321 -46.64 0.80 11.51
CA VAL A 321 -47.62 0.39 12.52
C VAL A 321 -47.03 -0.75 13.34
N ALA A 322 -47.00 -0.59 14.66
CA ALA A 322 -46.60 -1.61 15.63
C ALA A 322 -47.81 -2.04 16.45
N ILE A 323 -48.10 -3.34 16.42
CA ILE A 323 -49.23 -3.90 17.21
C ILE A 323 -48.64 -4.69 18.37
N ILE A 324 -48.86 -4.21 19.58
CA ILE A 324 -48.53 -4.96 20.81
C ILE A 324 -49.73 -5.85 21.16
N GLY A 325 -49.53 -7.13 21.04
CA GLY A 325 -50.54 -8.15 21.28
C GLY A 325 -51.06 -8.19 22.72
N ARG A 326 -51.89 -9.18 23.01
CA ARG A 326 -52.36 -9.43 24.37
C ARG A 326 -51.27 -10.15 25.15
N PRO A 327 -51.06 -9.80 26.43
CA PRO A 327 -50.15 -10.57 27.28
C PRO A 327 -50.68 -11.97 27.49
N SER A 328 -49.84 -12.97 27.57
CA SER A 328 -50.22 -14.29 28.03
C SER A 328 -50.59 -14.21 29.54
N ASP A 329 -51.60 -14.90 29.94
CA ASP A 329 -51.86 -15.08 31.39
C ASP A 329 -50.66 -15.77 32.03
N SER A 330 -50.26 -15.35 33.23
CA SER A 330 -49.23 -16.10 33.97
C SER A 330 -49.76 -17.49 34.29
N VAL A 331 -48.86 -18.49 34.34
CA VAL A 331 -49.23 -19.86 34.74
C VAL A 331 -50.00 -19.83 36.06
N LEU A 332 -49.60 -18.97 37.01
CA LEU A 332 -50.28 -18.74 38.27
C LEU A 332 -51.66 -18.11 38.02
N GLY A 333 -51.80 -17.14 37.13
CA GLY A 333 -53.09 -16.52 36.79
C GLY A 333 -54.06 -17.50 36.12
N ILE A 334 -53.55 -18.42 35.27
CA ILE A 334 -54.35 -19.50 34.67
C ILE A 334 -54.86 -20.45 35.76
N ILE A 335 -53.98 -20.83 36.68
CA ILE A 335 -54.34 -21.72 37.83
C ILE A 335 -55.35 -21.02 38.73
N VAL A 336 -55.13 -19.78 39.09
CA VAL A 336 -56.09 -19.01 39.95
C VAL A 336 -57.46 -18.89 39.28
N LYS A 337 -57.53 -18.54 37.99
CA LYS A 337 -58.79 -18.51 37.23
C LYS A 337 -59.49 -19.87 37.19
N ALA A 338 -58.71 -20.93 36.96
CA ALA A 338 -59.27 -22.27 36.97
C ALA A 338 -59.81 -22.68 38.35
N LEU A 339 -59.08 -22.31 39.41
CA LEU A 339 -59.54 -22.57 40.81
C LEU A 339 -60.80 -21.72 41.16
N GLN A 340 -60.83 -20.43 40.75
CA GLN A 340 -62.02 -19.59 40.92
C GLN A 340 -63.25 -20.14 40.19
N GLN A 341 -63.04 -20.66 38.99
CA GLN A 341 -64.09 -21.24 38.17
C GLN A 341 -64.61 -22.57 38.73
N VAL A 342 -63.73 -23.35 39.32
CA VAL A 342 -64.08 -24.67 39.91
C VAL A 342 -64.68 -24.53 41.32
N PHE A 343 -64.19 -23.59 42.13
CA PHE A 343 -64.55 -23.47 43.53
C PHE A 343 -65.45 -22.30 43.87
N GLY A 344 -65.79 -21.45 42.88
CA GLY A 344 -66.71 -20.33 43.09
C GLY A 344 -66.21 -19.29 44.09
N ILE A 345 -64.90 -19.11 44.24
CA ILE A 345 -64.31 -18.16 45.20
C ILE A 345 -64.18 -16.82 44.49
N GLU A 346 -64.79 -15.73 44.97
CA GLU A 346 -64.61 -14.35 44.53
C GLU A 346 -63.26 -13.75 45.00
#